data_5c3993d02ece62c889b4405dd9906dd0
#
_entry.id   5c3993d02ece62c889b4405dd9906dd0
#
_cell.length_a   1.000
_cell.length_b   1.000
_cell.length_c   1.000
_cell.angle_alpha   90.00
_cell.angle_beta   90.00
_cell.angle_gamma   90.00
#
_symmetry.space_group_name_H-M   'P 1'
#
loop_
_entity.id
_entity.type
_entity.pdbx_description
1 polymer ?
#
loop_
_entity_poly.entity_id
_entity_poly.type
_entity_poly.pdbx_seq_one_letter_code
_entity_poly.pdbx_strand_id
1 'polypeptide(L)'
;MTNEKTPYSPEEAGYAPERIEALNRHFKKLVDCGQLQGASYCLSRNGKVFTLNAMGKLTNIEGDDRPLTPQSHNIVYSVTKLFCAAAIFTLVEEGLITLDQRAGEFIEEYNLPPFDEITIAHLLSHTSGLKPDSGCFENPYEVYQWEQIGKGYKVGERNWIKSSLKTPPRRKPGAEWAYCSYGFVVLGEIITRVSGMFAHEYIKQRLLLPCEMTESGFREMLTKNQASTLCIKYEREARMVNNILKDIPVTEDELYWNQIPATGSGLFSTLEDLVKFGTMLMQGGVYHGRQIMGRKTIEKMSARYTTKDIKEYCYNFGGVERAYALGPDIRRNLYSIYTEGTYFHEGAGACCLMIDPFEKMVAAWFVPYSGTNWLSEALYNASAVIWSGIR
;
A
#
# COMPACT_ATOMS: atom_id res chain seq x y z
N MET A 1 -14.25 14.72 17.46
CA MET A 1 -14.41 14.57 16.01
C MET A 1 -14.10 15.91 15.39
N THR A 2 -13.13 15.94 14.51
CA THR A 2 -12.78 17.11 13.71
C THR A 2 -13.30 16.87 12.29
N ASN A 3 -14.20 17.74 11.83
CA ASN A 3 -14.74 17.73 10.48
C ASN A 3 -14.12 18.90 9.73
N GLU A 4 -13.45 18.65 8.62
CA GLU A 4 -12.89 19.70 7.80
C GLU A 4 -13.86 20.12 6.72
N LYS A 5 -13.91 21.44 6.45
CA LYS A 5 -14.75 21.96 5.38
C LYS A 5 -14.18 21.53 4.03
N THR A 6 -14.90 20.68 3.33
CA THR A 6 -14.56 20.26 1.97
C THR A 6 -15.09 21.21 0.91
N PRO A 7 -14.46 21.24 -0.29
CA PRO A 7 -14.89 22.12 -1.38
C PRO A 7 -16.32 21.86 -1.89
N TYR A 8 -16.81 20.63 -1.74
CA TYR A 8 -18.11 20.19 -2.23
C TYR A 8 -18.93 19.58 -1.10
N SER A 9 -20.26 19.72 -1.19
CA SER A 9 -21.17 18.97 -0.33
C SER A 9 -21.35 17.53 -0.82
N PRO A 10 -21.82 16.61 0.05
CA PRO A 10 -22.16 15.25 -0.37
C PRO A 10 -23.16 15.21 -1.52
N GLU A 11 -24.17 16.07 -1.49
CA GLU A 11 -25.21 16.15 -2.51
C GLU A 11 -24.65 16.57 -3.88
N GLU A 12 -23.72 17.54 -3.91
CA GLU A 12 -23.02 17.96 -5.14
C GLU A 12 -22.16 16.84 -5.74
N ALA A 13 -21.74 15.89 -4.90
CA ALA A 13 -21.02 14.70 -5.33
C ALA A 13 -21.98 13.52 -5.69
N GLY A 14 -23.30 13.71 -5.55
CA GLY A 14 -24.29 12.66 -5.74
C GLY A 14 -24.24 11.59 -4.63
N TYR A 15 -24.00 12.02 -3.39
CA TYR A 15 -23.84 11.15 -2.24
C TYR A 15 -24.83 11.48 -1.11
N ALA A 16 -25.26 10.49 -0.36
CA ALA A 16 -26.24 10.60 0.72
C ALA A 16 -25.57 11.06 2.03
N PRO A 17 -25.87 12.28 2.56
CA PRO A 17 -25.22 12.79 3.77
C PRO A 17 -25.45 11.92 5.00
N GLU A 18 -26.62 11.29 5.11
CA GLU A 18 -26.96 10.40 6.21
C GLU A 18 -26.05 9.17 6.31
N ARG A 19 -25.34 8.82 5.20
CA ARG A 19 -24.37 7.74 5.20
C ARG A 19 -23.01 8.16 5.76
N ILE A 20 -22.66 9.44 5.66
CA ILE A 20 -21.51 10.00 6.38
C ILE A 20 -21.74 9.92 7.88
N GLU A 21 -22.93 10.27 8.34
CA GLU A 21 -23.30 10.14 9.75
C GLU A 21 -23.28 8.67 10.21
N ALA A 22 -23.71 7.74 9.35
CA ALA A 22 -23.62 6.31 9.65
C ALA A 22 -22.16 5.84 9.75
N LEU A 23 -21.26 6.30 8.87
CA LEU A 23 -19.83 6.00 8.91
C LEU A 23 -19.19 6.59 10.18
N ASN A 24 -19.53 7.82 10.53
CA ASN A 24 -19.10 8.45 11.77
C ASN A 24 -19.50 7.64 13.01
N ARG A 25 -20.77 7.19 13.09
CA ARG A 25 -21.22 6.34 14.18
C ARG A 25 -20.51 5.00 14.21
N HIS A 26 -20.26 4.40 13.04
CA HIS A 26 -19.55 3.13 12.94
C HIS A 26 -18.12 3.24 13.51
N PHE A 27 -17.33 4.20 13.04
CA PHE A 27 -15.96 4.37 13.53
C PHE A 27 -15.91 4.85 14.98
N LYS A 28 -16.82 5.75 15.38
CA LYS A 28 -16.89 6.20 16.77
C LYS A 28 -17.14 5.04 17.74
N LYS A 29 -18.02 4.11 17.41
CA LYS A 29 -18.25 2.91 18.21
C LYS A 29 -16.96 2.10 18.40
N LEU A 30 -16.17 1.91 17.33
CA LEU A 30 -14.91 1.14 17.37
C LEU A 30 -13.83 1.86 18.18
N VAL A 31 -13.78 3.19 18.11
CA VAL A 31 -12.86 4.01 18.92
C VAL A 31 -13.27 4.00 20.39
N ASP A 32 -14.55 4.22 20.69
CA ASP A 32 -15.05 4.28 22.07
C ASP A 32 -14.89 2.95 22.82
N CYS A 33 -14.97 1.81 22.11
CA CYS A 33 -14.76 0.50 22.72
C CYS A 33 -13.29 0.04 22.73
N GLY A 34 -12.36 0.89 22.27
CA GLY A 34 -10.91 0.62 22.28
C GLY A 34 -10.41 -0.34 21.20
N GLN A 35 -11.26 -0.73 20.24
CA GLN A 35 -10.80 -1.55 19.09
C GLN A 35 -9.93 -0.76 18.11
N LEU A 36 -10.19 0.55 17.99
CA LEU A 36 -9.38 1.46 17.21
C LEU A 36 -8.77 2.53 18.11
N GLN A 37 -7.53 2.91 17.84
CA GLN A 37 -6.88 4.09 18.42
C GLN A 37 -7.54 5.36 17.92
N GLY A 38 -7.90 5.38 16.66
CA GLY A 38 -8.55 6.47 15.97
C GLY A 38 -9.10 6.01 14.63
N ALA A 39 -9.80 6.90 13.95
CA ALA A 39 -10.27 6.70 12.59
C ALA A 39 -10.26 8.03 11.85
N SER A 40 -9.81 8.02 10.62
CA SER A 40 -9.92 9.16 9.71
C SER A 40 -10.21 8.66 8.30
N TYR A 41 -10.96 9.45 7.51
CA TYR A 41 -11.33 9.07 6.16
C TYR A 41 -11.55 10.29 5.26
N CYS A 42 -11.28 10.09 3.96
CA CYS A 42 -11.53 11.04 2.90
C CYS A 42 -12.27 10.34 1.77
N LEU A 43 -13.37 10.93 1.32
CA LEU A 43 -14.19 10.40 0.22
C LEU A 43 -14.29 11.42 -0.90
N SER A 44 -14.12 10.92 -2.14
CA SER A 44 -14.27 11.71 -3.35
C SER A 44 -15.13 10.96 -4.37
N ARG A 45 -16.01 11.67 -5.07
CA ARG A 45 -16.78 11.12 -6.19
C ARG A 45 -16.76 12.10 -7.36
N ASN A 46 -16.57 11.59 -8.56
CA ASN A 46 -16.40 12.41 -9.77
C ASN A 46 -15.25 13.45 -9.65
N GLY A 47 -14.20 13.15 -8.89
CA GLY A 47 -13.11 14.07 -8.58
C GLY A 47 -13.45 15.15 -7.54
N LYS A 48 -14.65 15.12 -6.94
CA LYS A 48 -15.12 16.05 -5.91
C LYS A 48 -14.88 15.45 -4.54
N VAL A 49 -13.96 16.00 -3.75
CA VAL A 49 -13.79 15.66 -2.35
C VAL A 49 -14.96 16.28 -1.55
N PHE A 50 -15.77 15.44 -0.91
CA PHE A 50 -17.00 15.88 -0.25
C PHE A 50 -17.05 15.56 1.26
N THR A 51 -16.05 14.84 1.78
CA THR A 51 -15.90 14.64 3.22
C THR A 51 -14.46 14.29 3.59
N LEU A 52 -14.00 14.83 4.70
CA LEU A 52 -12.69 14.59 5.30
C LEU A 52 -12.83 14.72 6.82
N ASN A 53 -12.79 13.59 7.52
CA ASN A 53 -13.07 13.51 8.95
C ASN A 53 -11.98 12.74 9.70
N ALA A 54 -11.81 13.08 10.98
CA ALA A 54 -10.96 12.34 11.91
C ALA A 54 -11.54 12.30 13.33
N MET A 55 -11.18 11.23 14.06
CA MET A 55 -11.53 11.03 15.46
C MET A 55 -10.53 10.13 16.17
N GLY A 56 -10.45 10.24 17.50
CA GLY A 56 -9.54 9.43 18.31
C GLY A 56 -8.16 10.07 18.46
N LYS A 57 -7.15 9.26 18.79
CA LYS A 57 -5.80 9.70 19.18
C LYS A 57 -4.79 9.50 18.06
N LEU A 58 -3.83 10.43 17.99
CA LEU A 58 -2.69 10.37 17.05
C LEU A 58 -1.72 9.24 17.43
N THR A 59 -1.57 8.96 18.71
CA THR A 59 -0.63 7.96 19.21
C THR A 59 -1.27 7.03 20.24
N ASN A 60 -0.66 5.88 20.44
CA ASN A 60 -0.97 4.95 21.52
C ASN A 60 0.03 5.03 22.69
N ILE A 61 0.91 6.03 22.68
CA ILE A 61 1.90 6.26 23.75
C ILE A 61 1.16 6.81 24.97
N GLU A 62 1.41 6.21 26.13
CA GLU A 62 0.84 6.67 27.39
C GLU A 62 1.27 8.12 27.70
N GLY A 63 0.29 8.96 28.05
CA GLY A 63 0.50 10.39 28.32
C GLY A 63 0.52 11.28 27.07
N ASP A 64 0.38 10.75 25.87
CA ASP A 64 0.25 11.52 24.63
C ASP A 64 -1.21 11.53 24.17
N ASP A 65 -1.94 12.59 24.50
CA ASP A 65 -3.37 12.74 24.18
C ASP A 65 -3.64 13.57 22.93
N ARG A 66 -2.62 13.76 22.07
CA ARG A 66 -2.83 14.50 20.81
C ARG A 66 -3.91 13.84 19.95
N PRO A 67 -4.84 14.62 19.42
CA PRO A 67 -5.91 14.08 18.57
C PRO A 67 -5.37 13.65 17.21
N LEU A 68 -5.97 12.58 16.65
CA LEU A 68 -5.87 12.30 15.22
C LEU A 68 -6.65 13.38 14.46
N THR A 69 -6.05 13.97 13.46
CA THR A 69 -6.63 15.03 12.64
C THR A 69 -6.71 14.61 11.18
N PRO A 70 -7.53 15.26 10.34
CA PRO A 70 -7.56 15.01 8.89
C PRO A 70 -6.20 15.15 8.20
N GLN A 71 -5.33 16.03 8.71
CA GLN A 71 -3.99 16.30 8.19
C GLN A 71 -2.92 15.36 8.74
N SER A 72 -3.28 14.45 9.64
CA SER A 72 -2.32 13.52 10.23
C SER A 72 -1.71 12.62 9.17
N HIS A 73 -0.39 12.48 9.22
CA HIS A 73 0.35 11.55 8.37
C HIS A 73 0.22 10.12 8.89
N ASN A 74 0.24 9.17 7.98
CA ASN A 74 0.28 7.75 8.32
C ASN A 74 1.28 7.02 7.42
N ILE A 75 1.98 6.03 7.98
CA ILE A 75 2.66 5.03 7.16
C ILE A 75 1.56 4.16 6.55
N VAL A 76 1.49 4.14 5.22
CA VAL A 76 0.39 3.48 4.51
C VAL A 76 0.63 1.99 4.23
N TYR A 77 1.77 1.48 4.72
CA TYR A 77 2.13 0.07 4.58
C TYR A 77 1.88 -0.43 3.16
N SER A 78 1.16 -1.52 3.00
CA SER A 78 0.99 -2.19 1.71
C SER A 78 0.21 -1.40 0.66
N VAL A 79 -0.46 -0.30 1.00
CA VAL A 79 -0.95 0.66 -0.03
C VAL A 79 0.19 1.20 -0.88
N THR A 80 1.44 1.22 -0.35
CA THR A 80 2.68 1.51 -1.11
C THR A 80 2.79 0.67 -2.40
N LYS A 81 2.27 -0.55 -2.40
CA LYS A 81 2.35 -1.46 -3.55
C LYS A 81 1.62 -0.92 -4.79
N LEU A 82 0.57 -0.13 -4.61
CA LEU A 82 -0.10 0.55 -5.73
C LEU A 82 0.85 1.54 -6.42
N PHE A 83 1.64 2.26 -5.66
CA PHE A 83 2.63 3.21 -6.18
C PHE A 83 3.81 2.49 -6.85
N CYS A 84 4.28 1.40 -6.26
CA CYS A 84 5.31 0.56 -6.87
C CYS A 84 4.83 -0.04 -8.20
N ALA A 85 3.61 -0.59 -8.24
CA ALA A 85 3.03 -1.13 -9.45
C ALA A 85 2.88 -0.04 -10.53
N ALA A 86 2.32 1.12 -10.18
CA ALA A 86 2.21 2.25 -11.10
C ALA A 86 3.59 2.67 -11.65
N ALA A 87 4.63 2.70 -10.80
CA ALA A 87 6.00 3.01 -11.22
C ALA A 87 6.57 1.98 -12.21
N ILE A 88 6.35 0.68 -11.98
CA ILE A 88 6.72 -0.37 -12.95
C ILE A 88 5.98 -0.13 -14.28
N PHE A 89 4.70 0.18 -14.23
CA PHE A 89 3.93 0.44 -15.43
C PHE A 89 4.34 1.70 -16.18
N THR A 90 4.87 2.75 -15.50
CA THR A 90 5.47 3.88 -16.23
C THR A 90 6.74 3.49 -16.99
N LEU A 91 7.55 2.56 -16.46
CA LEU A 91 8.69 2.02 -17.20
C LEU A 91 8.26 1.17 -18.41
N VAL A 92 7.13 0.46 -18.30
CA VAL A 92 6.52 -0.26 -19.44
C VAL A 92 6.06 0.71 -20.51
N GLU A 93 5.42 1.83 -20.13
CA GLU A 93 4.99 2.87 -21.08
C GLU A 93 6.15 3.51 -21.84
N GLU A 94 7.31 3.63 -21.18
CA GLU A 94 8.53 4.16 -21.79
C GLU A 94 9.26 3.11 -22.67
N GLY A 95 8.74 1.87 -22.73
CA GLY A 95 9.36 0.78 -23.49
C GLY A 95 10.68 0.27 -22.92
N LEU A 96 10.96 0.57 -21.66
CA LEU A 96 12.19 0.18 -20.98
C LEU A 96 12.13 -1.25 -20.44
N ILE A 97 10.94 -1.75 -20.13
CA ILE A 97 10.71 -3.11 -19.63
C ILE A 97 9.42 -3.68 -20.20
N THR A 98 9.28 -5.01 -20.15
CA THR A 98 8.01 -5.71 -20.38
C THR A 98 7.66 -6.58 -19.18
N LEU A 99 6.37 -6.91 -19.02
CA LEU A 99 5.89 -7.61 -17.82
C LEU A 99 6.35 -9.08 -17.74
N ASP A 100 6.66 -9.69 -18.87
CA ASP A 100 7.14 -11.06 -19.01
C ASP A 100 8.67 -11.19 -18.87
N GLN A 101 9.38 -10.09 -18.86
CA GLN A 101 10.83 -10.11 -18.59
C GLN A 101 11.12 -10.68 -17.21
N ARG A 102 12.21 -11.43 -17.13
CA ARG A 102 12.66 -12.10 -15.90
C ARG A 102 13.38 -11.11 -15.00
N ALA A 103 13.21 -11.25 -13.69
CA ALA A 103 13.93 -10.43 -12.72
C ALA A 103 15.45 -10.51 -12.91
N GLY A 104 15.97 -11.66 -13.33
CA GLY A 104 17.38 -11.89 -13.62
C GLY A 104 17.95 -11.05 -14.77
N GLU A 105 17.12 -10.53 -15.68
CA GLU A 105 17.59 -9.63 -16.73
C GLU A 105 18.03 -8.26 -16.18
N PHE A 106 17.57 -7.90 -15.00
CA PHE A 106 17.88 -6.65 -14.31
C PHE A 106 18.76 -6.86 -13.07
N ILE A 107 18.63 -8.01 -12.41
CA ILE A 107 19.27 -8.36 -11.15
C ILE A 107 20.04 -9.66 -11.36
N GLU A 108 21.34 -9.57 -11.59
CA GLU A 108 22.20 -10.72 -11.97
C GLU A 108 22.05 -11.91 -11.03
N GLU A 109 21.90 -11.66 -9.74
CA GLU A 109 21.74 -12.69 -8.71
C GLU A 109 20.50 -13.57 -8.92
N TYR A 110 19.47 -13.07 -9.63
CA TYR A 110 18.25 -13.81 -9.99
C TYR A 110 18.43 -14.69 -11.25
N ASN A 111 19.57 -14.66 -11.95
CA ASN A 111 19.82 -15.47 -13.15
C ASN A 111 20.14 -16.95 -12.86
N LEU A 112 20.05 -17.39 -11.62
CA LEU A 112 20.37 -18.74 -11.21
C LEU A 112 19.12 -19.49 -10.69
N PRO A 113 18.96 -20.79 -11.04
CA PRO A 113 17.91 -21.59 -10.43
C PRO A 113 18.00 -21.59 -8.90
N PRO A 114 16.89 -21.56 -8.20
CA PRO A 114 15.50 -21.66 -8.68
C PRO A 114 14.78 -20.31 -8.91
N PHE A 115 15.51 -19.20 -9.10
CA PHE A 115 14.97 -17.85 -9.20
C PHE A 115 14.80 -17.36 -10.64
N ASP A 116 15.45 -18.01 -11.60
CA ASP A 116 15.64 -17.59 -12.98
C ASP A 116 14.37 -17.55 -13.84
N GLU A 117 13.26 -18.14 -13.36
CA GLU A 117 11.96 -18.08 -14.05
C GLU A 117 11.02 -17.00 -13.50
N ILE A 118 11.44 -16.24 -12.48
CA ILE A 118 10.60 -15.20 -11.86
C ILE A 118 10.52 -13.99 -12.78
N THR A 119 9.30 -13.63 -13.22
CA THR A 119 9.04 -12.45 -14.07
C THR A 119 8.51 -11.27 -13.25
N ILE A 120 8.54 -10.07 -13.85
CA ILE A 120 7.92 -8.86 -13.29
C ILE A 120 6.45 -9.09 -12.98
N ALA A 121 5.70 -9.73 -13.89
CA ALA A 121 4.28 -10.05 -13.66
C ALA A 121 4.08 -11.00 -12.47
N HIS A 122 4.95 -11.98 -12.28
CA HIS A 122 4.89 -12.87 -11.10
C HIS A 122 5.08 -12.12 -9.78
N LEU A 123 5.99 -11.13 -9.76
CA LEU A 123 6.22 -10.29 -8.57
C LEU A 123 5.02 -9.39 -8.29
N LEU A 124 4.47 -8.71 -9.30
CA LEU A 124 3.31 -7.82 -9.19
C LEU A 124 2.05 -8.55 -8.74
N SER A 125 1.88 -9.81 -9.14
CA SER A 125 0.67 -10.59 -8.89
C SER A 125 0.75 -11.50 -7.65
N HIS A 126 1.83 -11.47 -6.89
CA HIS A 126 2.10 -12.41 -5.78
C HIS A 126 2.10 -13.89 -6.19
N THR A 127 2.52 -14.18 -7.41
CA THR A 127 2.64 -15.56 -7.93
C THR A 127 4.09 -15.96 -8.20
N SER A 128 5.06 -15.25 -7.63
CA SER A 128 6.49 -15.50 -7.84
C SER A 128 7.02 -16.79 -7.21
N GLY A 129 6.26 -17.41 -6.30
CA GLY A 129 6.69 -18.56 -5.54
C GLY A 129 7.69 -18.23 -4.42
N LEU A 130 8.14 -16.98 -4.28
CA LEU A 130 8.98 -16.55 -3.16
C LEU A 130 8.28 -16.78 -1.83
N LYS A 131 9.06 -16.91 -0.75
CA LYS A 131 8.48 -17.12 0.58
C LYS A 131 7.53 -15.94 0.91
N PRO A 132 6.26 -16.23 1.22
CA PRO A 132 5.25 -15.24 1.53
C PRO A 132 5.45 -14.60 2.90
N ASP A 133 4.69 -13.54 3.16
CA ASP A 133 4.60 -12.91 4.47
C ASP A 133 4.02 -13.89 5.52
N SER A 134 4.25 -13.61 6.81
CA SER A 134 3.68 -14.42 7.91
C SER A 134 2.15 -14.47 7.83
N GLY A 135 1.58 -15.61 8.21
CA GLY A 135 0.15 -15.91 8.04
C GLY A 135 -0.19 -16.61 6.73
N CYS A 136 0.77 -16.74 5.82
CA CYS A 136 0.66 -17.52 4.61
C CYS A 136 1.63 -18.71 4.68
N PHE A 137 1.15 -19.92 4.77
CA PHE A 137 1.97 -21.16 4.69
C PHE A 137 3.18 -21.18 5.63
N GLU A 138 2.99 -21.04 6.90
CA GLU A 138 4.10 -21.06 7.84
C GLU A 138 4.79 -22.44 7.87
N ASN A 139 6.06 -22.43 7.53
CA ASN A 139 6.97 -23.57 7.74
C ASN A 139 8.01 -23.11 8.79
N PRO A 140 8.04 -23.73 9.98
CA PRO A 140 8.94 -23.34 11.05
C PRO A 140 10.43 -23.49 10.71
N TYR A 141 10.76 -24.25 9.67
CA TYR A 141 12.13 -24.44 9.21
C TYR A 141 12.58 -23.42 8.16
N GLU A 142 11.66 -22.63 7.62
CA GLU A 142 11.98 -21.61 6.64
C GLU A 142 12.28 -20.29 7.32
N VAL A 143 13.36 -19.65 6.88
CA VAL A 143 13.79 -18.32 7.34
C VAL A 143 13.34 -17.27 6.34
N TYR A 144 12.75 -16.17 6.80
CA TYR A 144 12.33 -15.07 5.92
C TYR A 144 13.53 -14.38 5.27
N GLN A 145 13.31 -13.83 4.08
CA GLN A 145 14.32 -13.06 3.35
C GLN A 145 14.94 -11.96 4.25
N TRP A 146 14.12 -11.26 5.00
CA TRP A 146 14.56 -10.22 5.95
C TRP A 146 15.52 -10.74 7.02
N GLU A 147 15.30 -11.94 7.53
CA GLU A 147 16.19 -12.58 8.49
C GLU A 147 17.52 -12.97 7.85
N GLN A 148 17.48 -13.47 6.61
CA GLN A 148 18.71 -13.82 5.87
C GLN A 148 19.53 -12.57 5.55
N ILE A 149 18.87 -11.47 5.16
CA ILE A 149 19.53 -10.17 4.97
C ILE A 149 20.22 -9.72 6.26
N GLY A 150 19.50 -9.77 7.40
CA GLY A 150 20.05 -9.42 8.70
C GLY A 150 21.20 -10.33 9.16
N LYS A 151 21.13 -11.65 8.90
CA LYS A 151 22.23 -12.58 9.16
C LYS A 151 23.44 -12.27 8.29
N GLY A 152 23.22 -12.01 6.99
CA GLY A 152 24.27 -11.61 6.07
C GLY A 152 24.98 -10.33 6.54
N TYR A 153 24.23 -9.30 6.87
CA TYR A 153 24.75 -8.05 7.38
C TYR A 153 25.67 -8.23 8.60
N LYS A 154 25.26 -9.04 9.57
CA LYS A 154 26.03 -9.34 10.78
C LYS A 154 27.38 -9.99 10.52
N VAL A 155 27.49 -10.77 9.44
CA VAL A 155 28.76 -11.42 9.04
C VAL A 155 29.51 -10.66 7.95
N GLY A 156 29.13 -9.40 7.69
CA GLY A 156 29.83 -8.51 6.77
C GLY A 156 29.40 -8.63 5.28
N GLU A 157 28.38 -9.43 4.97
CA GLU A 157 27.81 -9.46 3.62
C GLU A 157 26.98 -8.18 3.37
N ARG A 158 27.41 -7.37 2.42
CA ARG A 158 26.76 -6.10 2.08
C ARG A 158 25.83 -6.20 0.87
N ASN A 159 25.86 -7.31 0.14
CA ASN A 159 24.89 -7.57 -0.91
C ASN A 159 23.62 -8.20 -0.30
N TRP A 160 22.62 -7.36 -0.02
CA TRP A 160 21.36 -7.78 0.59
C TRP A 160 20.58 -8.75 -0.31
N ILE A 161 20.71 -8.62 -1.65
CA ILE A 161 20.05 -9.50 -2.62
C ILE A 161 20.62 -10.91 -2.46
N LYS A 162 21.95 -11.05 -2.54
CA LYS A 162 22.63 -12.34 -2.36
C LYS A 162 22.27 -13.00 -1.01
N SER A 163 22.19 -12.21 0.05
CA SER A 163 21.75 -12.72 1.35
C SER A 163 20.32 -13.21 1.33
N SER A 164 19.41 -12.51 0.70
CA SER A 164 17.99 -12.88 0.63
C SER A 164 17.74 -14.17 -0.14
N LEU A 165 18.54 -14.45 -1.17
CA LEU A 165 18.43 -15.65 -2.00
C LEU A 165 18.83 -16.96 -1.27
N LYS A 166 19.32 -16.88 -0.04
CA LYS A 166 19.50 -18.05 0.83
C LYS A 166 18.16 -18.65 1.27
N THR A 167 17.04 -17.91 1.07
CA THR A 167 15.68 -18.45 1.19
C THR A 167 15.17 -18.79 -0.22
N PRO A 168 15.07 -20.08 -0.58
CA PRO A 168 14.61 -20.48 -1.91
C PRO A 168 13.11 -20.21 -2.09
N PRO A 169 12.64 -20.12 -3.35
CA PRO A 169 11.22 -20.09 -3.63
C PRO A 169 10.53 -21.34 -3.10
N ARG A 170 9.33 -21.18 -2.58
CA ARG A 170 8.50 -22.25 -2.04
C ARG A 170 7.84 -23.07 -3.16
N ARG A 171 7.49 -22.42 -4.25
CA ARG A 171 6.84 -23.01 -5.42
C ARG A 171 7.43 -22.45 -6.70
N LYS A 172 7.14 -23.10 -7.80
CA LYS A 172 7.44 -22.55 -9.13
C LYS A 172 6.63 -21.25 -9.36
N PRO A 173 7.21 -20.27 -10.03
CA PRO A 173 6.49 -19.06 -10.44
C PRO A 173 5.20 -19.45 -11.20
N GLY A 174 4.09 -18.74 -10.91
CA GLY A 174 2.79 -18.98 -11.51
C GLY A 174 1.97 -20.16 -10.94
N ALA A 175 2.51 -20.95 -9.98
CA ALA A 175 1.83 -22.13 -9.47
C ALA A 175 0.73 -21.84 -8.44
N GLU A 176 0.90 -20.82 -7.62
CA GLU A 176 -0.05 -20.44 -6.58
C GLU A 176 0.03 -18.94 -6.28
N TRP A 177 -1.00 -18.40 -5.64
CA TRP A 177 -0.97 -17.06 -5.09
C TRP A 177 -0.55 -17.11 -3.63
N ALA A 178 0.49 -16.36 -3.28
CA ALA A 178 0.96 -16.24 -1.92
C ALA A 178 1.48 -14.83 -1.67
N TYR A 179 0.81 -14.09 -0.78
CA TYR A 179 1.11 -12.68 -0.52
C TYR A 179 2.56 -12.50 -0.07
N CYS A 180 3.35 -11.80 -0.87
CA CYS A 180 4.79 -11.64 -0.65
C CYS A 180 5.20 -10.17 -0.78
N SER A 181 5.39 -9.48 0.33
CA SER A 181 5.88 -8.09 0.33
C SER A 181 7.31 -7.98 -0.18
N TYR A 182 8.13 -9.02 0.00
CA TYR A 182 9.49 -9.04 -0.49
C TYR A 182 9.55 -8.98 -2.03
N GLY A 183 8.57 -9.54 -2.74
CA GLY A 183 8.47 -9.40 -4.20
C GLY A 183 8.42 -7.93 -4.66
N PHE A 184 7.79 -7.07 -3.88
CA PHE A 184 7.74 -5.62 -4.16
C PHE A 184 9.06 -4.90 -3.84
N VAL A 185 9.89 -5.44 -2.95
CA VAL A 185 11.27 -4.97 -2.76
C VAL A 185 12.11 -5.26 -4.00
N VAL A 186 11.96 -6.46 -4.58
CA VAL A 186 12.62 -6.83 -5.85
C VAL A 186 12.16 -5.93 -6.99
N LEU A 187 10.86 -5.61 -7.08
CA LEU A 187 10.36 -4.62 -8.06
C LEU A 187 10.99 -3.24 -7.85
N GLY A 188 11.17 -2.82 -6.61
CA GLY A 188 11.87 -1.56 -6.28
C GLY A 188 13.33 -1.57 -6.75
N GLU A 189 14.02 -2.68 -6.61
CA GLU A 189 15.39 -2.82 -7.15
C GLU A 189 15.39 -2.77 -8.68
N ILE A 190 14.42 -3.40 -9.35
CA ILE A 190 14.27 -3.30 -10.80
C ILE A 190 14.04 -1.84 -11.22
N ILE A 191 13.16 -1.11 -10.54
CA ILE A 191 12.94 0.33 -10.78
C ILE A 191 14.27 1.08 -10.65
N THR A 192 15.04 0.82 -9.59
CA THR A 192 16.33 1.49 -9.36
C THR A 192 17.31 1.23 -10.49
N ARG A 193 17.45 -0.02 -10.92
CA ARG A 193 18.41 -0.38 -11.98
C ARG A 193 18.04 0.13 -13.36
N VAL A 194 16.75 0.07 -13.69
CA VAL A 194 16.25 0.50 -15.00
C VAL A 194 16.24 2.02 -15.12
N SER A 195 15.81 2.74 -14.07
CA SER A 195 15.72 4.20 -14.11
C SER A 195 17.02 4.93 -13.80
N GLY A 196 17.99 4.26 -13.17
CA GLY A 196 19.21 4.87 -12.65
C GLY A 196 19.00 5.74 -11.40
N MET A 197 17.80 5.73 -10.82
CA MET A 197 17.43 6.46 -9.60
C MET A 197 16.95 5.49 -8.53
N PHE A 198 17.15 5.82 -7.25
CA PHE A 198 16.51 5.04 -6.19
C PHE A 198 14.99 4.98 -6.41
N ALA A 199 14.38 3.81 -6.16
CA ALA A 199 12.96 3.60 -6.43
C ALA A 199 12.04 4.64 -5.75
N HIS A 200 12.37 5.08 -4.54
CA HIS A 200 11.61 6.09 -3.81
C HIS A 200 11.67 7.47 -4.49
N GLU A 201 12.84 7.86 -5.05
CA GLU A 201 12.97 9.10 -5.83
C GLU A 201 12.25 8.99 -7.17
N TYR A 202 12.34 7.84 -7.85
CA TYR A 202 11.60 7.60 -9.09
C TYR A 202 10.08 7.75 -8.86
N ILE A 203 9.54 7.08 -7.84
CA ILE A 203 8.11 7.16 -7.48
C ILE A 203 7.73 8.61 -7.16
N LYS A 204 8.56 9.33 -6.40
CA LYS A 204 8.31 10.75 -6.09
C LYS A 204 8.20 11.59 -7.35
N GLN A 205 9.18 11.49 -8.25
CA GLN A 205 9.24 12.31 -9.45
C GLN A 205 8.16 11.96 -10.48
N ARG A 206 7.85 10.65 -10.63
CA ARG A 206 6.94 10.16 -11.67
C ARG A 206 5.48 10.13 -11.26
N LEU A 207 5.20 10.01 -9.95
CA LEU A 207 3.85 9.85 -9.44
C LEU A 207 3.46 10.89 -8.39
N LEU A 208 4.25 11.05 -7.30
CA LEU A 208 3.83 11.92 -6.21
C LEU A 208 3.76 13.39 -6.63
N LEU A 209 4.82 13.93 -7.19
CA LEU A 209 4.85 15.33 -7.63
C LEU A 209 3.84 15.63 -8.75
N PRO A 210 3.70 14.79 -9.80
CA PRO A 210 2.67 15.00 -10.81
C PRO A 210 1.23 14.93 -10.30
N CYS A 211 0.98 14.14 -9.23
CA CYS A 211 -0.32 14.08 -8.54
C CYS A 211 -0.46 15.16 -7.45
N GLU A 212 0.48 16.09 -7.32
CA GLU A 212 0.48 17.15 -6.30
C GLU A 212 0.42 16.60 -4.87
N MET A 213 1.05 15.43 -4.63
CA MET A 213 1.11 14.77 -3.33
C MET A 213 2.31 15.28 -2.52
N THR A 214 2.23 16.53 -2.08
CA THR A 214 3.34 17.23 -1.40
C THR A 214 3.57 16.75 0.03
N GLU A 215 2.56 16.13 0.64
CA GLU A 215 2.61 15.60 2.00
C GLU A 215 2.89 14.08 2.02
N SER A 216 3.40 13.54 0.92
CA SER A 216 3.69 12.12 0.78
C SER A 216 5.15 11.86 0.41
N GLY A 217 5.68 10.75 0.86
CA GLY A 217 7.04 10.33 0.57
C GLY A 217 7.40 9.00 1.22
N PHE A 218 8.67 8.63 1.10
CA PHE A 218 9.20 7.47 1.80
C PHE A 218 9.86 7.90 3.12
N ARG A 219 10.06 6.96 4.03
CA ARG A 219 10.55 7.24 5.40
C ARG A 219 11.82 8.09 5.42
N GLU A 220 12.71 7.89 4.46
CA GLU A 220 13.97 8.60 4.30
C GLU A 220 13.78 10.10 3.96
N MET A 221 12.57 10.47 3.52
CA MET A 221 12.19 11.83 3.12
C MET A 221 11.38 12.57 4.18
N LEU A 222 11.08 11.92 5.31
CA LEU A 222 10.19 12.46 6.34
C LEU A 222 10.81 13.68 7.01
N THR A 223 10.16 14.83 6.89
CA THR A 223 10.56 16.08 7.54
C THR A 223 10.14 16.09 9.01
N LYS A 224 10.74 16.97 9.83
CA LYS A 224 10.32 17.17 11.24
C LYS A 224 8.84 17.52 11.36
N ASN A 225 8.33 18.39 10.48
CA ASN A 225 6.92 18.78 10.50
C ASN A 225 6.02 17.57 10.29
N GLN A 226 6.28 16.78 9.25
CA GLN A 226 5.52 15.56 8.96
C GLN A 226 5.66 14.51 10.06
N ALA A 227 6.87 14.34 10.62
CA ALA A 227 7.11 13.44 11.75
C ALA A 227 6.29 13.83 12.98
N SER A 228 6.12 15.13 13.24
CA SER A 228 5.36 15.64 14.39
C SER A 228 3.87 15.31 14.33
N THR A 229 3.33 15.07 13.14
CA THR A 229 1.92 14.75 12.88
C THR A 229 1.72 13.31 12.43
N LEU A 230 2.78 12.48 12.46
CA LEU A 230 2.70 11.08 12.10
C LEU A 230 1.93 10.28 13.15
N CYS A 231 0.97 9.50 12.70
CA CYS A 231 0.23 8.56 13.54
C CYS A 231 1.16 7.43 13.99
N ILE A 232 1.29 7.24 15.30
CA ILE A 232 2.18 6.24 15.91
C ILE A 232 1.35 5.07 16.42
N LYS A 233 1.62 3.87 15.91
CA LYS A 233 0.98 2.61 16.28
C LYS A 233 1.95 1.61 16.93
N TYR A 234 3.23 1.68 16.55
CA TYR A 234 4.25 0.74 16.96
C TYR A 234 5.48 1.46 17.53
N GLU A 235 6.19 0.81 18.44
CA GLU A 235 7.43 1.35 19.04
C GLU A 235 8.48 1.76 18.00
N ARG A 236 8.58 1.03 16.89
CA ARG A 236 9.51 1.37 15.81
C ARG A 236 9.19 2.72 15.17
N GLU A 237 7.89 3.06 15.04
CA GLU A 237 7.44 4.36 14.52
C GLU A 237 7.75 5.46 15.54
N ALA A 238 7.49 5.22 16.83
CA ALA A 238 7.83 6.15 17.89
C ALA A 238 9.33 6.45 17.93
N ARG A 239 10.17 5.42 17.78
CA ARG A 239 11.63 5.58 17.73
C ARG A 239 12.06 6.41 16.52
N MET A 240 11.52 6.09 15.34
CA MET A 240 11.80 6.83 14.10
C MET A 240 11.42 8.30 14.22
N VAL A 241 10.21 8.61 14.70
CA VAL A 241 9.75 9.97 14.93
C VAL A 241 10.66 10.70 15.92
N ASN A 242 10.99 10.06 17.05
CA ASN A 242 11.89 10.64 18.05
C ASN A 242 13.29 10.96 17.48
N ASN A 243 13.84 10.06 16.65
CA ASN A 243 15.15 10.28 16.03
C ASN A 243 15.11 11.49 15.09
N ILE A 244 14.07 11.63 14.27
CA ILE A 244 13.90 12.77 13.36
C ILE A 244 13.72 14.09 14.12
N LEU A 245 12.85 14.11 15.14
CA LEU A 245 12.57 15.32 15.91
C LEU A 245 13.78 15.81 16.70
N LYS A 246 14.65 14.90 17.17
CA LYS A 246 15.86 15.20 17.95
C LYS A 246 17.14 15.32 17.11
N ASP A 247 17.06 15.26 15.78
CA ASP A 247 18.22 15.26 14.87
C ASP A 247 19.26 14.19 15.23
N ILE A 248 18.81 13.01 15.64
CA ILE A 248 19.72 11.89 15.91
C ILE A 248 20.31 11.44 14.58
N PRO A 249 21.62 11.41 14.42
CA PRO A 249 22.27 11.00 13.18
C PRO A 249 21.89 9.58 12.78
N VAL A 250 21.69 9.37 11.47
CA VAL A 250 21.46 8.05 10.90
C VAL A 250 22.70 7.18 11.13
N THR A 251 22.52 6.00 11.69
CA THR A 251 23.59 5.04 11.95
C THR A 251 24.01 4.30 10.68
N GLU A 252 25.20 3.66 10.70
CA GLU A 252 25.64 2.79 9.57
C GLU A 252 24.66 1.63 9.33
N ASP A 253 24.05 1.10 10.38
CA ASP A 253 23.03 0.07 10.29
C ASP A 253 21.79 0.60 9.57
N GLU A 254 21.28 1.76 9.93
CA GLU A 254 20.17 2.41 9.24
C GLU A 254 20.50 2.75 7.78
N LEU A 255 21.71 3.21 7.48
CA LEU A 255 22.18 3.47 6.12
C LEU A 255 22.13 2.19 5.26
N TYR A 256 22.53 1.06 5.81
CA TYR A 256 22.44 -0.23 5.11
C TYR A 256 20.98 -0.59 4.80
N TRP A 257 20.09 -0.50 5.80
CA TRP A 257 18.69 -0.84 5.62
C TRP A 257 17.95 0.13 4.68
N ASN A 258 18.36 1.40 4.64
CA ASN A 258 17.79 2.42 3.75
C ASN A 258 18.18 2.22 2.27
N GLN A 259 19.19 1.40 1.97
CA GLN A 259 19.52 1.01 0.58
C GLN A 259 18.51 0.00 0.02
N ILE A 260 17.77 -0.70 0.88
CA ILE A 260 16.80 -1.71 0.47
C ILE A 260 15.48 -1.02 0.13
N PRO A 261 14.98 -1.16 -1.11
CA PRO A 261 13.76 -0.46 -1.52
C PRO A 261 12.56 -0.76 -0.61
N ALA A 262 11.98 0.26 0.01
CA ALA A 262 10.80 0.11 0.87
C ALA A 262 9.47 0.09 0.08
N THR A 263 9.51 -0.31 -1.19
CA THR A 263 8.42 -0.25 -2.17
C THR A 263 7.24 -1.20 -1.89
N GLY A 264 7.40 -2.08 -0.92
CA GLY A 264 6.30 -2.92 -0.42
C GLY A 264 5.48 -2.30 0.71
N SER A 265 6.02 -1.29 1.46
CA SER A 265 5.37 -0.83 2.70
C SER A 265 5.88 0.50 3.29
N GLY A 266 6.76 1.21 2.60
CA GLY A 266 7.51 2.33 3.19
C GLY A 266 6.98 3.73 2.93
N LEU A 267 5.90 3.89 2.17
CA LEU A 267 5.29 5.20 1.90
C LEU A 267 4.59 5.72 3.15
N PHE A 268 4.75 7.02 3.44
CA PHE A 268 3.87 7.78 4.31
C PHE A 268 3.03 8.75 3.49
N SER A 269 1.82 9.06 3.95
CA SER A 269 0.90 9.94 3.23
C SER A 269 -0.15 10.53 4.16
N THR A 270 -0.88 11.51 3.64
CA THR A 270 -2.16 11.97 4.18
C THR A 270 -3.31 11.37 3.39
N LEU A 271 -4.53 11.47 3.92
CA LEU A 271 -5.74 11.00 3.23
C LEU A 271 -5.99 11.76 1.92
N GLU A 272 -5.79 13.08 1.94
CA GLU A 272 -6.00 13.91 0.75
C GLU A 272 -5.05 13.52 -0.37
N ASP A 273 -3.78 13.32 -0.06
CA ASP A 273 -2.79 12.90 -1.06
C ASP A 273 -3.12 11.51 -1.62
N LEU A 274 -3.56 10.56 -0.79
CA LEU A 274 -4.02 9.26 -1.29
C LEU A 274 -5.21 9.40 -2.24
N VAL A 275 -6.16 10.29 -1.93
CA VAL A 275 -7.32 10.54 -2.80
C VAL A 275 -6.92 11.22 -4.10
N LYS A 276 -5.89 12.08 -4.13
CA LYS A 276 -5.34 12.63 -5.38
C LYS A 276 -4.82 11.52 -6.30
N PHE A 277 -4.01 10.59 -5.76
CA PHE A 277 -3.52 9.43 -6.51
C PHE A 277 -4.66 8.52 -6.97
N GLY A 278 -5.60 8.19 -6.08
CA GLY A 278 -6.78 7.42 -6.43
C GLY A 278 -7.62 8.09 -7.51
N THR A 279 -7.75 9.42 -7.48
CA THR A 279 -8.46 10.22 -8.50
C THR A 279 -7.74 10.16 -9.85
N MET A 280 -6.43 10.26 -9.86
CA MET A 280 -5.62 10.05 -11.08
C MET A 280 -5.89 8.67 -11.69
N LEU A 281 -5.86 7.61 -10.90
CA LEU A 281 -6.15 6.26 -11.36
C LEU A 281 -7.60 6.12 -11.86
N MET A 282 -8.57 6.63 -11.11
CA MET A 282 -9.99 6.62 -11.47
C MET A 282 -10.28 7.37 -12.77
N GLN A 283 -9.55 8.46 -13.04
CA GLN A 283 -9.68 9.27 -14.27
C GLN A 283 -8.85 8.75 -15.45
N GLY A 284 -8.39 7.49 -15.39
CA GLY A 284 -7.61 6.89 -16.48
C GLY A 284 -6.24 7.51 -16.69
N GLY A 285 -5.59 7.93 -15.60
CA GLY A 285 -4.22 8.45 -15.59
C GLY A 285 -4.08 9.96 -15.72
N VAL A 286 -5.19 10.69 -15.65
CA VAL A 286 -5.20 12.16 -15.73
C VAL A 286 -5.43 12.75 -14.34
N TYR A 287 -4.66 13.78 -13.98
CA TYR A 287 -4.90 14.59 -12.79
C TYR A 287 -4.71 16.08 -13.14
N HIS A 288 -5.70 16.91 -12.81
CA HIS A 288 -5.75 18.35 -13.15
C HIS A 288 -5.39 18.63 -14.62
N GLY A 289 -5.90 17.82 -15.55
CA GLY A 289 -5.65 17.95 -16.98
C GLY A 289 -4.29 17.46 -17.47
N ARG A 290 -3.41 16.99 -16.57
CA ARG A 290 -2.10 16.43 -16.91
C ARG A 290 -2.19 14.92 -17.02
N GLN A 291 -1.75 14.36 -18.14
CA GLN A 291 -1.58 12.93 -18.31
C GLN A 291 -0.34 12.46 -17.54
N ILE A 292 -0.53 11.56 -16.58
CA ILE A 292 0.53 10.98 -15.73
C ILE A 292 0.81 9.55 -16.14
N MET A 293 -0.24 8.78 -16.44
CA MET A 293 -0.18 7.42 -16.96
C MET A 293 -1.19 7.25 -18.09
N GLY A 294 -0.94 6.31 -18.98
CA GLY A 294 -1.88 5.97 -20.04
C GLY A 294 -3.14 5.26 -19.53
N ARG A 295 -4.30 5.55 -20.10
CA ARG A 295 -5.55 4.88 -19.72
C ARG A 295 -5.45 3.36 -19.88
N LYS A 296 -4.88 2.89 -21.01
CA LYS A 296 -4.70 1.45 -21.30
C LYS A 296 -3.76 0.77 -20.30
N THR A 297 -2.80 1.49 -19.80
CA THR A 297 -1.86 1.03 -18.76
C THR A 297 -2.60 0.76 -17.45
N ILE A 298 -3.45 1.69 -17.02
CA ILE A 298 -4.26 1.53 -15.80
C ILE A 298 -5.27 0.38 -15.97
N GLU A 299 -5.95 0.28 -17.13
CA GLU A 299 -6.83 -0.84 -17.43
C GLU A 299 -6.08 -2.19 -17.32
N LYS A 300 -4.85 -2.27 -17.83
CA LYS A 300 -4.03 -3.48 -17.74
C LYS A 300 -3.59 -3.75 -16.29
N MET A 301 -3.17 -2.72 -15.57
CA MET A 301 -2.72 -2.82 -14.18
C MET A 301 -3.83 -3.33 -13.25
N SER A 302 -5.07 -2.86 -13.45
CA SER A 302 -6.22 -3.17 -12.59
C SER A 302 -7.06 -4.37 -13.06
N ALA A 303 -6.83 -4.86 -14.28
CA ALA A 303 -7.53 -6.04 -14.78
C ALA A 303 -7.05 -7.32 -14.08
N ARG A 304 -7.95 -8.29 -13.93
CA ARG A 304 -7.60 -9.61 -13.41
C ARG A 304 -6.45 -10.22 -14.22
N TYR A 305 -5.39 -10.59 -13.52
CA TYR A 305 -4.22 -11.28 -14.10
C TYR A 305 -4.22 -12.78 -13.76
N THR A 306 -4.52 -13.14 -12.51
CA THR A 306 -4.52 -14.54 -12.08
C THR A 306 -5.62 -15.34 -12.77
N THR A 307 -5.29 -16.55 -13.25
CA THR A 307 -6.27 -17.48 -13.81
C THR A 307 -7.14 -18.10 -12.71
N LYS A 308 -8.24 -18.80 -13.10
CA LYS A 308 -9.13 -19.47 -12.15
C LYS A 308 -8.47 -20.64 -11.42
N ASP A 309 -7.37 -21.18 -11.96
CA ASP A 309 -6.64 -22.30 -11.37
C ASP A 309 -5.70 -21.86 -10.24
N ILE A 310 -5.35 -20.58 -10.19
CA ILE A 310 -4.52 -20.00 -9.14
C ILE A 310 -5.30 -19.97 -7.82
N LYS A 311 -4.80 -20.67 -6.82
CA LYS A 311 -5.41 -20.79 -5.50
C LYS A 311 -4.65 -19.99 -4.46
N GLU A 312 -5.39 -19.48 -3.48
CA GLU A 312 -4.89 -18.81 -2.28
C GLU A 312 -5.00 -19.74 -1.07
N TYR A 313 -3.93 -19.85 -0.31
CA TYR A 313 -3.89 -20.58 0.95
C TYR A 313 -3.54 -19.68 2.14
N CYS A 314 -3.31 -18.38 1.89
CA CYS A 314 -2.99 -17.41 2.92
C CYS A 314 -4.18 -17.18 3.87
N TYR A 315 -3.87 -16.83 5.10
CA TYR A 315 -4.87 -16.37 6.09
C TYR A 315 -6.07 -17.33 6.28
N ASN A 316 -5.84 -18.64 6.16
CA ASN A 316 -6.86 -19.70 6.31
C ASN A 316 -7.92 -19.74 5.21
N PHE A 317 -7.68 -19.19 4.04
CA PHE A 317 -8.62 -19.27 2.92
C PHE A 317 -8.73 -20.67 2.27
N GLY A 318 -7.86 -21.61 2.64
CA GLY A 318 -8.07 -23.03 2.35
C GLY A 318 -8.08 -23.44 0.88
N GLY A 319 -7.31 -22.79 0.01
CA GLY A 319 -7.21 -23.17 -1.41
C GLY A 319 -8.36 -22.68 -2.28
N VAL A 320 -8.93 -21.52 -1.95
CA VAL A 320 -9.94 -20.84 -2.78
C VAL A 320 -9.32 -20.17 -4.00
N GLU A 321 -10.14 -19.96 -5.03
CA GLU A 321 -9.74 -19.18 -6.19
C GLU A 321 -9.34 -17.75 -5.79
N ARG A 322 -8.21 -17.27 -6.31
CA ARG A 322 -7.73 -15.93 -6.03
C ARG A 322 -7.76 -15.04 -7.28
N ALA A 323 -8.71 -14.12 -7.34
CA ALA A 323 -8.67 -13.04 -8.30
C ALA A 323 -7.71 -11.95 -7.82
N TYR A 324 -6.67 -11.65 -8.60
CA TYR A 324 -5.69 -10.60 -8.32
C TYR A 324 -5.24 -9.95 -9.62
N ALA A 325 -4.92 -8.65 -9.55
CA ALA A 325 -4.42 -7.88 -10.67
C ALA A 325 -2.88 -7.75 -10.63
N LEU A 326 -2.31 -6.81 -11.35
CA LEU A 326 -0.86 -6.55 -11.36
C LEU A 326 -0.52 -5.39 -10.41
N GLY A 327 -0.57 -5.67 -9.11
CA GLY A 327 -0.37 -4.73 -8.01
C GLY A 327 -1.63 -4.51 -7.18
N PRO A 328 -2.74 -4.03 -7.76
CA PRO A 328 -4.00 -3.89 -7.03
C PRO A 328 -4.63 -5.23 -6.64
N ASP A 329 -5.27 -5.25 -5.48
CA ASP A 329 -6.24 -6.29 -5.11
C ASP A 329 -7.60 -5.97 -5.76
N ILE A 330 -8.20 -7.00 -6.35
CA ILE A 330 -9.54 -6.95 -6.97
C ILE A 330 -10.47 -7.99 -6.33
N ARG A 331 -10.08 -8.49 -5.14
CA ARG A 331 -10.86 -9.47 -4.40
C ARG A 331 -12.27 -8.94 -4.15
N ARG A 332 -13.25 -9.72 -4.53
CA ARG A 332 -14.63 -9.47 -4.19
C ARG A 332 -15.12 -10.50 -3.19
N ASN A 333 -15.59 -10.00 -2.05
CA ASN A 333 -16.33 -10.81 -1.10
C ASN A 333 -17.77 -10.95 -1.61
N LEU A 334 -18.39 -12.13 -1.46
CA LEU A 334 -19.79 -12.36 -1.81
C LEU A 334 -20.79 -11.39 -1.15
N TYR A 335 -20.38 -10.79 -0.04
CA TYR A 335 -21.19 -9.85 0.74
C TYR A 335 -20.83 -8.38 0.49
N SER A 336 -19.86 -8.11 -0.37
CA SER A 336 -19.45 -6.74 -0.69
C SER A 336 -20.46 -6.09 -1.61
N ILE A 337 -20.80 -4.83 -1.32
CA ILE A 337 -21.73 -4.02 -2.14
C ILE A 337 -21.01 -3.06 -3.08
N TYR A 338 -19.67 -2.95 -3.01
CA TYR A 338 -18.93 -2.18 -3.98
C TYR A 338 -18.97 -2.84 -5.36
N THR A 339 -18.82 -2.03 -6.41
CA THR A 339 -18.98 -2.45 -7.80
C THR A 339 -17.93 -3.51 -8.21
N GLU A 340 -18.31 -4.47 -9.01
CA GLU A 340 -17.37 -5.38 -9.67
C GLU A 340 -16.40 -4.58 -10.56
N GLY A 341 -15.10 -4.82 -10.41
CA GLY A 341 -14.07 -4.01 -11.07
C GLY A 341 -13.50 -2.90 -10.17
N THR A 342 -14.05 -2.70 -8.98
CA THR A 342 -13.38 -1.93 -7.92
C THR A 342 -12.05 -2.59 -7.58
N TYR A 343 -10.99 -1.78 -7.50
CA TYR A 343 -9.67 -2.24 -7.12
C TYR A 343 -9.10 -1.40 -5.99
N PHE A 344 -8.25 -2.02 -5.17
CA PHE A 344 -7.79 -1.39 -3.93
C PHE A 344 -6.47 -1.97 -3.45
N HIS A 345 -5.92 -1.38 -2.42
CA HIS A 345 -4.97 -2.04 -1.55
C HIS A 345 -5.21 -1.62 -0.10
N GLU A 346 -5.11 -2.59 0.78
CA GLU A 346 -5.11 -2.38 2.23
C GLU A 346 -3.68 -2.41 2.78
N GLY A 347 -3.45 -1.76 3.90
CA GLY A 347 -2.15 -1.73 4.58
C GLY A 347 -2.27 -2.20 6.02
N ALA A 348 -1.29 -2.99 6.47
CA ALA A 348 -1.21 -3.42 7.86
C ALA A 348 -1.20 -2.21 8.81
N GLY A 349 -1.99 -2.31 9.89
CA GLY A 349 -2.08 -1.28 10.93
C GLY A 349 -2.89 -0.05 10.71
N ALA A 350 -3.70 -0.06 9.94
CA ALA A 350 -4.73 -0.36 9.06
C ALA A 350 -5.09 0.86 8.22
N CYS A 351 -4.94 0.78 6.95
CA CYS A 351 -5.36 1.80 5.99
C CYS A 351 -5.87 1.12 4.72
N CYS A 352 -6.63 1.85 3.94
CA CYS A 352 -7.10 1.39 2.65
C CYS A 352 -7.19 2.57 1.69
N LEU A 353 -6.85 2.31 0.42
CA LEU A 353 -7.21 3.15 -0.71
C LEU A 353 -7.99 2.29 -1.69
N MET A 354 -9.23 2.66 -1.95
CA MET A 354 -10.18 1.93 -2.81
C MET A 354 -10.66 2.82 -3.94
N ILE A 355 -10.64 2.30 -5.16
CA ILE A 355 -10.97 3.03 -6.39
C ILE A 355 -12.06 2.25 -7.15
N ASP A 356 -13.19 2.87 -7.35
CA ASP A 356 -14.30 2.36 -8.15
C ASP A 356 -14.44 3.24 -9.41
N PRO A 357 -13.94 2.77 -10.56
CA PRO A 357 -13.99 3.56 -11.79
C PRO A 357 -15.40 3.69 -12.38
N PHE A 358 -16.33 2.81 -12.03
CA PHE A 358 -17.70 2.83 -12.53
C PHE A 358 -18.53 3.87 -11.82
N GLU A 359 -18.50 3.86 -10.49
CA GLU A 359 -19.17 4.85 -9.66
C GLU A 359 -18.36 6.14 -9.53
N LYS A 360 -17.16 6.16 -10.11
CA LYS A 360 -16.20 7.27 -10.01
C LYS A 360 -15.92 7.66 -8.57
N MET A 361 -15.85 6.65 -7.71
CA MET A 361 -15.66 6.78 -6.27
C MET A 361 -14.21 6.48 -5.89
N VAL A 362 -13.62 7.33 -5.07
CA VAL A 362 -12.34 7.11 -4.41
C VAL A 362 -12.54 7.26 -2.91
N ALA A 363 -12.14 6.26 -2.16
CA ALA A 363 -12.23 6.25 -0.72
C ALA A 363 -10.87 5.90 -0.11
N ALA A 364 -10.38 6.75 0.78
CA ALA A 364 -9.20 6.49 1.59
C ALA A 364 -9.57 6.59 3.06
N TRP A 365 -9.08 5.65 3.87
CA TRP A 365 -9.26 5.72 5.33
C TRP A 365 -8.08 5.14 6.09
N PHE A 366 -7.79 5.73 7.24
CA PHE A 366 -6.83 5.28 8.24
C PHE A 366 -7.57 4.91 9.51
N VAL A 367 -7.38 3.70 9.97
CA VAL A 367 -7.98 3.17 11.19
C VAL A 367 -6.91 2.47 12.01
N PRO A 368 -5.97 3.22 12.61
CA PRO A 368 -4.97 2.64 13.48
C PRO A 368 -5.67 1.81 14.56
N TYR A 369 -5.37 0.51 14.60
CA TYR A 369 -6.12 -0.42 15.43
C TYR A 369 -5.25 -1.10 16.47
N SER A 370 -5.87 -1.45 17.59
CA SER A 370 -5.26 -2.21 18.67
C SER A 370 -5.87 -3.61 18.85
N GLY A 371 -6.90 -3.94 18.07
CA GLY A 371 -7.65 -5.19 18.13
C GLY A 371 -7.54 -6.05 16.87
N THR A 372 -8.29 -7.14 16.79
CA THR A 372 -8.15 -8.21 15.79
C THR A 372 -9.17 -8.19 14.64
N ASN A 373 -10.21 -7.33 14.68
CA ASN A 373 -11.33 -7.39 13.74
C ASN A 373 -11.21 -6.43 12.55
N TRP A 374 -9.97 -6.19 12.10
CA TRP A 374 -9.70 -5.30 10.97
C TRP A 374 -10.52 -5.63 9.72
N LEU A 375 -10.50 -6.88 9.27
CA LEU A 375 -11.16 -7.26 8.01
C LEU A 375 -12.67 -7.07 8.06
N SER A 376 -13.34 -7.55 9.12
CA SER A 376 -14.79 -7.51 9.20
C SER A 376 -15.32 -6.11 9.43
N GLU A 377 -14.80 -5.39 10.42
CA GLU A 377 -15.40 -4.14 10.86
C GLU A 377 -14.78 -2.90 10.21
N ALA A 378 -13.45 -2.83 10.16
CA ALA A 378 -12.77 -1.64 9.68
C ALA A 378 -12.60 -1.61 8.16
N LEU A 379 -12.64 -2.75 7.48
CA LEU A 379 -12.58 -2.82 6.02
C LEU A 379 -13.95 -3.11 5.39
N TYR A 380 -14.54 -4.29 5.62
CA TYR A 380 -15.76 -4.69 4.89
C TYR A 380 -17.00 -3.90 5.34
N ASN A 381 -17.23 -3.73 6.65
CA ASN A 381 -18.36 -2.95 7.13
C ASN A 381 -18.21 -1.47 6.76
N ALA A 382 -17.00 -0.91 6.88
CA ALA A 382 -16.75 0.47 6.47
C ALA A 382 -17.01 0.67 4.98
N SER A 383 -16.47 -0.21 4.10
CA SER A 383 -16.74 -0.14 2.66
C SER A 383 -18.22 -0.29 2.33
N ALA A 384 -18.96 -1.17 3.02
CA ALA A 384 -20.40 -1.32 2.83
C ALA A 384 -21.14 -0.02 3.17
N VAL A 385 -20.81 0.62 4.29
CA VAL A 385 -21.40 1.92 4.67
C VAL A 385 -21.07 2.99 3.64
N ILE A 386 -19.80 3.05 3.17
CA ILE A 386 -19.36 4.03 2.18
C ILE A 386 -20.11 3.85 0.86
N TRP A 387 -20.13 2.65 0.28
CA TRP A 387 -20.77 2.43 -1.03
C TRP A 387 -22.30 2.55 -0.98
N SER A 388 -22.93 2.32 0.17
CA SER A 388 -24.38 2.52 0.32
C SER A 388 -24.84 3.98 0.24
N GLY A 389 -23.91 4.93 0.21
CA GLY A 389 -24.22 6.36 0.08
C GLY A 389 -24.27 6.88 -1.36
N ILE A 390 -23.91 6.07 -2.35
CA ILE A 390 -23.91 6.44 -3.75
C ILE A 390 -25.36 6.57 -4.26
N ARG A 391 -25.69 7.71 -4.89
CA ARG A 391 -27.00 8.04 -5.47
C ARG A 391 -26.93 8.15 -6.99
#